data_e272f4c4c1f792bbed1aa405c14e1457
#
_entry.id   e272f4c4c1f792bbed1aa405c14e1457
#
_cell.length_a   1.000
_cell.length_b   1.000
_cell.length_c   1.000
_cell.angle_alpha   90.00
_cell.angle_beta   90.00
_cell.angle_gamma   90.00
#
_symmetry.space_group_name_H-M   'P 1'
#
loop_
_entity.id
_entity.type
_entity.pdbx_description
1 polymer ?
#
loop_
_entity_poly.entity_id
_entity_poly.type
_entity_poly.pdbx_seq_one_letter_code
_entity_poly.pdbx_strand_id
1 'polypeptide(L)'
;KFTQQVASGELELVLDDALRIWQQRGLERGEYFLVANLPYYVATKMILQAIDDELCGGFLVMIQKEVALKFCARAGQSDFSALSILADLAGGCELLFDVEPGCFEPAPKVTSSVIRLVKGKNFKPGVEINVDDLGVKSCVRFQTLDEYEKFKSFLRLSFSAPRKTLIKNLSARFDRGLVEEIFLKLKIPPTARAHEL
;
A
#
# COMPACT_ATOMS: atom_id res chain seq x y z
N LYS A 1 -12.87 12.61 -28.74
CA LYS A 1 -13.85 12.98 -27.72
C LYS A 1 -13.36 14.14 -26.85
N PHE A 2 -12.04 14.24 -26.59
CA PHE A 2 -11.43 15.26 -25.73
C PHE A 2 -10.55 16.27 -26.47
N THR A 3 -10.82 16.50 -27.76
CA THR A 3 -9.97 17.35 -28.63
C THR A 3 -9.86 18.80 -28.13
N GLN A 4 -10.93 19.35 -27.58
CA GLN A 4 -10.93 20.71 -27.02
C GLN A 4 -10.04 20.81 -25.76
N GLN A 5 -10.19 19.85 -24.84
CA GLN A 5 -9.42 19.83 -23.58
C GLN A 5 -7.92 19.63 -23.84
N VAL A 6 -7.57 18.83 -24.84
CA VAL A 6 -6.17 18.67 -25.26
C VAL A 6 -5.66 19.97 -25.91
N ALA A 7 -6.46 20.62 -26.75
CA ALA A 7 -6.06 21.87 -27.42
C ALA A 7 -5.93 23.04 -26.43
N SER A 8 -6.75 23.09 -25.39
CA SER A 8 -6.68 24.11 -24.33
C SER A 8 -5.59 23.85 -23.27
N GLY A 9 -4.95 22.68 -23.30
CA GLY A 9 -3.98 22.28 -22.28
C GLY A 9 -4.59 21.83 -20.94
N GLU A 10 -5.93 21.70 -20.87
CA GLU A 10 -6.62 21.14 -19.70
C GLU A 10 -6.42 19.63 -19.56
N LEU A 11 -6.06 18.96 -20.66
CA LEU A 11 -5.79 17.52 -20.70
C LEU A 11 -4.51 17.25 -21.50
N GLU A 12 -3.54 16.63 -20.85
CA GLU A 12 -2.36 16.05 -21.51
C GLU A 12 -2.58 14.56 -21.74
N LEU A 13 -2.37 14.10 -22.98
CA LEU A 13 -2.42 12.68 -23.34
C LEU A 13 -1.00 12.14 -23.51
N VAL A 14 -0.60 11.23 -22.64
CA VAL A 14 0.69 10.55 -22.71
C VAL A 14 0.47 9.08 -23.06
N LEU A 15 0.99 8.64 -24.20
CA LEU A 15 0.97 7.24 -24.62
C LEU A 15 2.31 6.60 -24.28
N ASP A 16 2.39 5.98 -23.11
CA ASP A 16 3.60 5.30 -22.65
C ASP A 16 3.30 4.29 -21.53
N ASP A 17 4.31 3.54 -21.08
CA ASP A 17 4.21 2.72 -19.87
C ASP A 17 4.26 3.63 -18.64
N ALA A 18 3.14 3.74 -17.93
CA ALA A 18 3.00 4.60 -16.77
C ALA A 18 4.00 4.28 -15.65
N LEU A 19 4.33 2.99 -15.40
CA LEU A 19 5.33 2.60 -14.41
C LEU A 19 6.73 3.03 -14.82
N ARG A 20 7.06 2.91 -16.11
CA ARG A 20 8.35 3.33 -16.64
C ARG A 20 8.53 4.85 -16.49
N ILE A 21 7.53 5.62 -16.90
CA ILE A 21 7.53 7.08 -16.74
C ILE A 21 7.70 7.45 -15.27
N TRP A 22 6.89 6.85 -14.40
CA TRP A 22 6.91 7.13 -12.97
C TRP A 22 8.28 6.92 -12.33
N GLN A 23 8.95 5.82 -12.68
CA GLN A 23 10.29 5.50 -12.19
C GLN A 23 11.39 6.43 -12.74
N GLN A 24 11.23 6.94 -13.96
CA GLN A 24 12.25 7.76 -14.62
C GLN A 24 12.17 9.25 -14.25
N ARG A 25 10.97 9.80 -14.15
CA ARG A 25 10.76 11.25 -14.01
C ARG A 25 9.58 11.69 -13.15
N GLY A 26 8.88 10.73 -12.52
CA GLY A 26 7.58 10.98 -11.89
C GLY A 26 6.43 11.06 -12.90
N LEU A 27 5.20 10.94 -12.43
CA LEU A 27 4.00 11.15 -13.28
C LEU A 27 3.74 12.63 -13.53
N GLU A 28 3.91 13.46 -12.49
CA GLU A 28 3.66 14.89 -12.52
C GLU A 28 4.83 15.67 -11.92
N ARG A 29 4.86 16.98 -12.21
CA ARG A 29 5.86 17.92 -11.67
C ARG A 29 5.39 18.63 -10.41
N GLY A 30 4.11 18.55 -10.08
CA GLY A 30 3.46 19.14 -8.92
C GLY A 30 2.64 18.11 -8.15
N GLU A 31 2.02 18.53 -7.07
CA GLU A 31 1.11 17.66 -6.32
C GLU A 31 -0.05 17.20 -7.20
N TYR A 32 -0.38 15.91 -7.09
CA TYR A 32 -1.46 15.29 -7.87
C TYR A 32 -2.23 14.26 -7.04
N PHE A 33 -3.38 13.85 -7.56
CA PHE A 33 -4.20 12.77 -7.04
C PHE A 33 -4.40 11.71 -8.14
N LEU A 34 -4.08 10.45 -7.84
CA LEU A 34 -4.18 9.36 -8.80
C LEU A 34 -5.62 8.85 -8.90
N VAL A 35 -6.25 9.01 -10.05
CA VAL A 35 -7.56 8.39 -10.35
C VAL A 35 -7.38 7.41 -11.50
N ALA A 36 -7.62 6.11 -11.25
CA ALA A 36 -7.35 5.09 -12.26
C ALA A 36 -8.20 3.82 -12.15
N ASN A 37 -8.54 3.27 -13.31
CA ASN A 37 -8.88 1.85 -13.44
C ASN A 37 -7.58 1.09 -13.74
N LEU A 38 -7.02 0.41 -12.75
CA LEU A 38 -5.69 -0.19 -12.85
C LEU A 38 -5.75 -1.60 -13.46
N PRO A 39 -4.84 -1.92 -14.41
CA PRO A 39 -4.69 -3.30 -14.87
C PRO A 39 -4.28 -4.19 -13.68
N TYR A 40 -4.96 -5.31 -13.49
CA TYR A 40 -4.82 -6.16 -12.30
C TYR A 40 -3.38 -6.60 -12.01
N TYR A 41 -2.62 -6.95 -13.06
CA TYR A 41 -1.26 -7.46 -12.94
C TYR A 41 -0.22 -6.43 -12.44
N VAL A 42 -0.53 -5.13 -12.51
CA VAL A 42 0.34 -4.05 -12.04
C VAL A 42 -0.25 -3.23 -10.88
N ALA A 43 -1.53 -3.44 -10.55
CA ALA A 43 -2.28 -2.61 -9.60
C ALA A 43 -1.54 -2.44 -8.26
N THR A 44 -1.12 -3.53 -7.62
CA THR A 44 -0.38 -3.50 -6.36
C THR A 44 0.90 -2.65 -6.46
N LYS A 45 1.66 -2.81 -7.55
CA LYS A 45 2.91 -2.06 -7.75
C LYS A 45 2.64 -0.57 -7.92
N MET A 46 1.60 -0.20 -8.70
CA MET A 46 1.22 1.20 -8.91
C MET A 46 0.71 1.86 -7.63
N ILE A 47 -0.07 1.16 -6.82
CA ILE A 47 -0.55 1.67 -5.53
C ILE A 47 0.62 1.90 -4.57
N LEU A 48 1.55 0.96 -4.45
CA LEU A 48 2.73 1.12 -3.61
C LEU A 48 3.62 2.29 -4.11
N GLN A 49 3.76 2.44 -5.43
CA GLN A 49 4.46 3.58 -6.01
C GLN A 49 3.75 4.90 -5.67
N ALA A 50 2.40 4.95 -5.73
CA ALA A 50 1.62 6.12 -5.33
C ALA A 50 1.77 6.44 -3.84
N ILE A 51 1.85 5.42 -2.98
CA ILE A 51 2.14 5.59 -1.55
C ILE A 51 3.54 6.20 -1.37
N ASP A 52 4.54 5.71 -2.09
CA ASP A 52 5.93 6.15 -1.96
C ASP A 52 6.23 7.50 -2.66
N ASP A 53 5.40 7.96 -3.60
CA ASP A 53 5.62 9.21 -4.33
C ASP A 53 5.17 10.43 -3.49
N GLU A 54 6.10 11.29 -3.12
CA GLU A 54 5.85 12.48 -2.28
C GLU A 54 4.87 13.47 -2.92
N LEU A 55 4.80 13.54 -4.25
CA LEU A 55 3.89 14.43 -4.98
C LEU A 55 2.47 13.89 -5.08
N CYS A 56 2.27 12.57 -4.85
CA CYS A 56 0.96 11.96 -4.87
C CYS A 56 0.25 12.19 -3.54
N GLY A 57 -0.78 13.03 -3.49
CA GLY A 57 -1.59 13.31 -2.30
C GLY A 57 -2.58 12.21 -1.93
N GLY A 58 -2.72 11.19 -2.77
CA GLY A 58 -3.62 10.05 -2.54
C GLY A 58 -4.13 9.44 -3.83
N PHE A 59 -5.06 8.50 -3.70
CA PHE A 59 -5.62 7.82 -4.87
C PHE A 59 -7.09 7.41 -4.70
N LEU A 60 -7.77 7.31 -5.84
CA LEU A 60 -9.05 6.65 -6.04
C LEU A 60 -8.87 5.65 -7.17
N VAL A 61 -8.82 4.37 -6.86
CA VAL A 61 -8.50 3.36 -7.85
C VAL A 61 -9.46 2.18 -7.81
N MET A 62 -9.70 1.59 -9.00
CA MET A 62 -10.45 0.35 -9.14
C MET A 62 -9.47 -0.80 -9.41
N ILE A 63 -9.59 -1.86 -8.63
CA ILE A 63 -8.71 -3.04 -8.63
C ILE A 63 -9.51 -4.31 -8.33
N GLN A 64 -8.88 -5.48 -8.39
CA GLN A 64 -9.50 -6.74 -7.95
C GLN A 64 -9.88 -6.67 -6.47
N LYS A 65 -11.09 -7.17 -6.13
CA LYS A 65 -11.62 -7.18 -4.76
C LYS A 65 -10.68 -7.83 -3.75
N GLU A 66 -10.06 -8.95 -4.09
CA GLU A 66 -9.10 -9.62 -3.21
C GLU A 66 -7.91 -8.71 -2.83
N VAL A 67 -7.42 -7.92 -3.80
CA VAL A 67 -6.31 -6.98 -3.56
C VAL A 67 -6.79 -5.77 -2.76
N ALA A 68 -8.00 -5.28 -3.04
CA ALA A 68 -8.63 -4.19 -2.30
C ALA A 68 -8.79 -4.54 -0.81
N LEU A 69 -9.26 -5.75 -0.50
CA LEU A 69 -9.39 -6.24 0.88
C LEU A 69 -8.05 -6.22 1.61
N LYS A 70 -6.95 -6.62 0.94
CA LYS A 70 -5.60 -6.59 1.54
C LYS A 70 -5.09 -5.17 1.84
N PHE A 71 -5.50 -4.16 1.08
CA PHE A 71 -5.14 -2.76 1.38
C PHE A 71 -6.01 -2.17 2.50
N CYS A 72 -7.29 -2.57 2.58
CA CYS A 72 -8.26 -1.98 3.50
C CYS A 72 -8.47 -2.78 4.80
N ALA A 73 -7.85 -3.96 4.94
CA ALA A 73 -8.00 -4.80 6.13
C ALA A 73 -7.42 -4.14 7.39
N ARG A 74 -8.02 -4.48 8.53
CA ARG A 74 -7.58 -4.06 9.86
C ARG A 74 -6.94 -5.23 10.61
N ALA A 75 -6.13 -4.92 11.62
CA ALA A 75 -5.54 -5.94 12.48
C ALA A 75 -6.60 -6.93 13.00
N GLY A 76 -6.29 -8.22 12.99
CA GLY A 76 -7.19 -9.32 13.35
C GLY A 76 -8.09 -9.82 12.23
N GLN A 77 -8.13 -9.18 11.06
CA GLN A 77 -8.85 -9.68 9.89
C GLN A 77 -7.98 -10.62 9.06
N SER A 78 -8.58 -11.61 8.37
CA SER A 78 -7.87 -12.62 7.58
C SER A 78 -7.03 -12.04 6.43
N ASP A 79 -7.47 -10.92 5.86
CA ASP A 79 -6.81 -10.24 4.74
C ASP A 79 -5.73 -9.25 5.20
N PHE A 80 -5.55 -9.06 6.52
CA PHE A 80 -4.53 -8.17 7.07
C PHE A 80 -3.13 -8.62 6.63
N SER A 81 -2.37 -7.69 6.10
CA SER A 81 -1.11 -7.96 5.40
C SER A 81 -0.15 -6.78 5.47
N ALA A 82 1.05 -6.96 4.92
CA ALA A 82 1.98 -5.85 4.73
C ALA A 82 1.38 -4.66 3.95
N LEU A 83 0.46 -4.93 3.01
CA LEU A 83 -0.22 -3.87 2.23
C LEU A 83 -1.15 -3.03 3.10
N SER A 84 -1.85 -3.67 4.05
CA SER A 84 -2.71 -2.99 5.02
C SER A 84 -1.91 -2.01 5.88
N ILE A 85 -0.76 -2.47 6.39
CA ILE A 85 0.12 -1.66 7.25
C ILE A 85 0.68 -0.47 6.47
N LEU A 86 1.15 -0.67 5.23
CA LEU A 86 1.70 0.40 4.40
C LEU A 86 0.62 1.43 4.02
N ALA A 87 -0.60 0.97 3.73
CA ALA A 87 -1.72 1.86 3.45
C ALA A 87 -2.15 2.65 4.69
N ASP A 88 -2.16 2.00 5.86
CA ASP A 88 -2.54 2.63 7.14
C ASP A 88 -1.53 3.72 7.54
N LEU A 89 -0.23 3.44 7.39
CA LEU A 89 0.84 4.44 7.59
C LEU A 89 0.70 5.65 6.68
N ALA A 90 0.22 5.47 5.46
CA ALA A 90 0.06 6.56 4.50
C ALA A 90 -1.18 7.43 4.77
N GLY A 91 -2.16 6.95 5.56
CA GLY A 91 -3.39 7.70 5.86
C GLY A 91 -4.63 6.81 5.97
N GLY A 92 -4.46 5.51 5.75
CA GLY A 92 -5.54 4.52 5.77
C GLY A 92 -6.26 4.38 4.43
N CYS A 93 -6.66 3.15 4.13
CA CYS A 93 -7.38 2.81 2.92
C CYS A 93 -8.84 2.49 3.22
N GLU A 94 -9.74 3.00 2.40
CA GLU A 94 -11.18 2.79 2.50
C GLU A 94 -11.70 2.07 1.25
N LEU A 95 -12.44 0.98 1.44
CA LEU A 95 -13.19 0.33 0.38
C LEU A 95 -14.53 1.04 0.24
N LEU A 96 -14.80 1.62 -0.93
CA LEU A 96 -16.00 2.41 -1.17
C LEU A 96 -17.16 1.55 -1.65
N PHE A 97 -16.95 0.76 -2.71
CA PHE A 97 -17.96 -0.13 -3.27
C PHE A 97 -17.34 -1.18 -4.20
N ASP A 98 -18.10 -2.22 -4.45
CA ASP A 98 -17.78 -3.28 -5.40
C ASP A 98 -18.36 -2.99 -6.77
N VAL A 99 -17.70 -3.49 -7.83
CA VAL A 99 -18.13 -3.42 -9.22
C VAL A 99 -18.16 -4.83 -9.79
N GLU A 100 -19.37 -5.30 -10.11
CA GLU A 100 -19.57 -6.67 -10.57
C GLU A 100 -19.02 -6.89 -12.00
N PRO A 101 -18.64 -8.12 -12.36
CA PRO A 101 -18.11 -8.45 -13.68
C PRO A 101 -18.97 -8.01 -14.85
N GLY A 102 -20.30 -8.05 -14.68
CA GLY A 102 -21.26 -7.64 -15.73
C GLY A 102 -21.23 -6.15 -16.09
N CYS A 103 -20.51 -5.32 -15.32
CA CYS A 103 -20.31 -3.90 -15.63
C CYS A 103 -19.17 -3.65 -16.65
N PHE A 104 -18.51 -4.71 -17.13
CA PHE A 104 -17.34 -4.60 -18.02
C PHE A 104 -17.57 -5.34 -19.35
N GLU A 105 -16.95 -4.84 -20.41
CA GLU A 105 -16.89 -5.48 -21.73
C GLU A 105 -15.43 -5.53 -22.22
N PRO A 106 -14.82 -6.71 -22.33
CA PRO A 106 -15.29 -8.03 -21.88
C PRO A 106 -15.33 -8.15 -20.35
N ALA A 107 -16.25 -8.97 -19.85
CA ALA A 107 -16.41 -9.19 -18.41
C ALA A 107 -15.18 -9.89 -17.80
N PRO A 108 -14.59 -9.39 -16.71
CA PRO A 108 -13.53 -10.08 -15.99
C PRO A 108 -14.11 -11.30 -15.23
N LYS A 109 -13.22 -12.20 -14.77
CA LYS A 109 -13.62 -13.40 -14.01
C LYS A 109 -13.86 -13.13 -12.52
N VAL A 110 -13.56 -11.93 -12.04
CA VAL A 110 -13.59 -11.57 -10.62
C VAL A 110 -14.24 -10.20 -10.42
N THR A 111 -14.86 -10.00 -9.29
CA THR A 111 -15.38 -8.70 -8.86
C THR A 111 -14.23 -7.72 -8.66
N SER A 112 -14.43 -6.47 -9.07
CA SER A 112 -13.56 -5.34 -8.78
C SER A 112 -14.06 -4.57 -7.56
N SER A 113 -13.20 -3.78 -6.95
CA SER A 113 -13.60 -2.84 -5.89
C SER A 113 -12.91 -1.50 -6.12
N VAL A 114 -13.62 -0.44 -5.78
CA VAL A 114 -13.06 0.91 -5.74
C VAL A 114 -12.58 1.20 -4.33
N ILE A 115 -11.32 1.60 -4.22
CA ILE A 115 -10.69 1.98 -2.96
C ILE A 115 -10.18 3.41 -3.02
N ARG A 116 -10.17 4.07 -1.88
CA ARG A 116 -9.65 5.42 -1.69
C ARG A 116 -8.62 5.45 -0.58
N LEU A 117 -7.55 6.22 -0.79
CA LEU A 117 -6.61 6.63 0.23
C LEU A 117 -6.30 8.11 0.03
N VAL A 118 -6.32 8.88 1.12
CA VAL A 118 -5.83 10.26 1.15
C VAL A 118 -4.65 10.28 2.10
N LYS A 119 -3.49 10.70 1.60
CA LYS A 119 -2.29 10.74 2.45
C LYS A 119 -2.43 11.78 3.54
N GLY A 120 -1.94 11.45 4.72
CA GLY A 120 -1.78 12.41 5.80
C GLY A 120 -0.84 13.55 5.37
N LYS A 121 -1.13 14.77 5.78
CA LYS A 121 -0.40 15.99 5.38
C LYS A 121 1.12 15.90 5.62
N ASN A 122 1.56 15.08 6.56
CA ASN A 122 2.97 14.91 6.95
C ASN A 122 3.54 13.55 6.53
N PHE A 123 2.78 12.73 5.77
CA PHE A 123 3.31 11.47 5.28
C PHE A 123 4.29 11.73 4.14
N LYS A 124 5.57 11.62 4.47
CA LYS A 124 6.68 11.57 3.50
C LYS A 124 7.53 10.34 3.81
N PRO A 125 7.74 9.44 2.85
CA PRO A 125 8.64 8.31 3.05
C PRO A 125 10.04 8.81 3.48
N GLY A 126 10.50 8.39 4.66
CA GLY A 126 11.82 8.79 5.18
C GLY A 126 11.89 10.14 5.92
N VAL A 127 10.78 10.80 6.17
CA VAL A 127 10.69 11.97 7.05
C VAL A 127 9.97 11.58 8.34
N GLU A 128 10.29 12.25 9.44
CA GLU A 128 9.66 12.00 10.74
C GLU A 128 8.13 12.10 10.64
N ILE A 129 7.46 10.95 10.76
CA ILE A 129 5.99 10.90 10.78
C ILE A 129 5.55 11.22 12.19
N ASN A 130 4.99 12.39 12.40
CA ASN A 130 4.35 12.72 13.66
C ASN A 130 2.95 12.07 13.68
N VAL A 131 2.80 11.00 14.43
CA VAL A 131 1.63 10.11 14.43
C VAL A 131 0.38 10.78 14.99
N ASP A 132 0.56 11.82 15.80
CA ASP A 132 -0.55 12.59 16.38
C ASP A 132 -1.38 13.32 15.31
N ASP A 133 -0.79 13.61 14.15
CA ASP A 133 -1.47 14.28 13.03
C ASP A 133 -2.32 13.34 12.17
N LEU A 134 -2.14 12.04 12.30
CA LEU A 134 -2.86 11.03 11.48
C LEU A 134 -4.06 10.41 12.19
N GLY A 135 -4.26 10.71 13.48
CA GLY A 135 -5.32 10.08 14.28
C GLY A 135 -5.14 8.57 14.49
N VAL A 136 -4.01 8.03 14.06
CA VAL A 136 -3.63 6.62 14.20
C VAL A 136 -2.63 6.51 15.34
N LYS A 137 -2.91 5.66 16.33
CA LYS A 137 -1.98 5.35 17.44
C LYS A 137 -0.83 4.45 16.96
N SER A 138 -0.13 4.81 15.90
CA SER A 138 1.02 4.03 15.45
C SER A 138 2.30 4.66 15.99
N CYS A 139 3.15 3.84 16.61
CA CYS A 139 4.40 4.26 17.24
C CYS A 139 5.60 4.14 16.30
N VAL A 140 5.38 4.04 14.98
CA VAL A 140 6.46 3.82 14.02
C VAL A 140 6.94 5.18 13.51
N ARG A 141 8.18 5.52 13.84
CA ARG A 141 8.87 6.72 13.36
C ARG A 141 10.04 6.28 12.48
N PHE A 142 10.15 6.85 11.30
CA PHE A 142 11.31 6.68 10.41
C PHE A 142 12.04 8.02 10.33
N GLN A 143 13.32 8.02 10.64
CA GLN A 143 14.16 9.21 10.53
C GLN A 143 14.81 9.33 9.15
N THR A 144 14.89 8.22 8.43
CA THR A 144 15.54 8.16 7.12
C THR A 144 14.74 7.27 6.15
N LEU A 145 14.94 7.50 4.84
CA LEU A 145 14.40 6.63 3.79
C LEU A 145 14.93 5.19 3.93
N ASP A 146 16.16 5.01 4.37
CA ASP A 146 16.77 3.68 4.59
C ASP A 146 16.03 2.88 5.68
N GLU A 147 15.63 3.54 6.78
CA GLU A 147 14.81 2.90 7.82
C GLU A 147 13.44 2.49 7.30
N TYR A 148 12.80 3.33 6.50
CA TYR A 148 11.52 3.00 5.85
C TYR A 148 11.65 1.80 4.90
N GLU A 149 12.71 1.74 4.08
CA GLU A 149 12.97 0.61 3.20
C GLU A 149 13.29 -0.69 3.98
N LYS A 150 14.04 -0.59 5.06
CA LYS A 150 14.28 -1.71 5.99
C LYS A 150 12.98 -2.20 6.60
N PHE A 151 12.10 -1.29 7.01
CA PHE A 151 10.79 -1.64 7.54
C PHE A 151 9.90 -2.32 6.49
N LYS A 152 9.84 -1.82 5.25
CA LYS A 152 9.13 -2.50 4.15
C LYS A 152 9.68 -3.92 3.92
N SER A 153 10.99 -4.08 4.00
CA SER A 153 11.65 -5.39 3.87
C SER A 153 11.30 -6.33 5.04
N PHE A 154 11.24 -5.80 6.26
CA PHE A 154 10.79 -6.53 7.44
C PHE A 154 9.33 -6.97 7.32
N LEU A 155 8.44 -6.10 6.86
CA LEU A 155 7.03 -6.44 6.62
C LEU A 155 6.90 -7.56 5.57
N ARG A 156 7.60 -7.45 4.43
CA ARG A 156 7.60 -8.51 3.41
C ARG A 156 8.04 -9.86 3.97
N LEU A 157 9.06 -9.88 4.82
CA LEU A 157 9.53 -11.09 5.48
C LEU A 157 8.50 -11.63 6.47
N SER A 158 7.92 -10.76 7.31
CA SER A 158 6.93 -11.13 8.31
C SER A 158 5.70 -11.81 7.71
N PHE A 159 5.24 -11.32 6.55
CA PHE A 159 4.07 -11.84 5.84
C PHE A 159 4.40 -12.80 4.69
N SER A 160 5.67 -13.24 4.54
CA SER A 160 6.11 -14.10 3.42
C SER A 160 5.40 -15.45 3.35
N ALA A 161 4.99 -16.00 4.50
CA ALA A 161 4.21 -17.22 4.58
C ALA A 161 3.10 -17.06 5.64
N PRO A 162 1.89 -16.56 5.27
CA PRO A 162 0.82 -16.19 6.22
C PRO A 162 0.37 -17.34 7.14
N ARG A 163 0.47 -18.59 6.67
CA ARG A 163 0.13 -19.79 7.47
C ARG A 163 1.21 -20.20 8.47
N LYS A 164 2.43 -19.68 8.38
CA LYS A 164 3.52 -19.95 9.33
C LYS A 164 3.49 -18.96 10.49
N THR A 165 4.07 -19.35 11.62
CA THR A 165 4.30 -18.42 12.74
C THR A 165 5.26 -17.31 12.35
N LEU A 166 5.13 -16.15 12.98
CA LEU A 166 5.99 -15.00 12.73
C LEU A 166 7.47 -15.33 13.03
N ILE A 167 7.75 -16.09 14.10
CA ILE A 167 9.10 -16.59 14.40
C ILE A 167 9.67 -17.33 13.19
N LYS A 168 8.91 -18.25 12.58
CA LYS A 168 9.37 -19.00 11.40
C LYS A 168 9.69 -18.12 10.21
N ASN A 169 8.87 -17.10 9.96
CA ASN A 169 9.11 -16.16 8.87
C ASN A 169 10.36 -15.32 9.13
N LEU A 170 10.53 -14.78 10.34
CA LEU A 170 11.66 -13.95 10.71
C LEU A 170 12.98 -14.74 10.78
N SER A 171 12.95 -15.99 11.23
CA SER A 171 14.12 -16.88 11.28
C SER A 171 14.70 -17.23 9.92
N ALA A 172 14.02 -16.90 8.81
CA ALA A 172 14.61 -17.02 7.48
C ALA A 172 15.74 -16.01 7.21
N ARG A 173 15.84 -14.93 7.99
CA ARG A 173 16.86 -13.88 7.83
C ARG A 173 17.56 -13.49 9.12
N PHE A 174 16.94 -13.69 10.27
CA PHE A 174 17.46 -13.31 11.57
C PHE A 174 17.78 -14.55 12.40
N ASP A 175 18.73 -14.42 13.34
CA ASP A 175 19.01 -15.49 14.30
C ASP A 175 17.76 -15.83 15.10
N ARG A 176 17.47 -17.12 15.17
CA ARG A 176 16.25 -17.61 15.80
C ARG A 176 16.22 -17.34 17.31
N GLY A 177 17.35 -17.51 17.99
CA GLY A 177 17.45 -17.27 19.44
C GLY A 177 17.18 -15.80 19.78
N LEU A 178 17.73 -14.87 18.97
CA LEU A 178 17.46 -13.45 19.09
C LEU A 178 15.97 -13.11 18.87
N VAL A 179 15.34 -13.72 17.87
CA VAL A 179 13.91 -13.50 17.62
C VAL A 179 13.07 -14.00 18.79
N GLU A 180 13.36 -15.19 19.31
CA GLU A 180 12.65 -15.77 20.47
C GLU A 180 12.83 -14.91 21.74
N GLU A 181 14.02 -14.37 21.98
CA GLU A 181 14.29 -13.44 23.08
C GLU A 181 13.46 -12.15 22.98
N ILE A 182 13.37 -11.57 21.76
CA ILE A 182 12.57 -10.36 21.51
C ILE A 182 11.07 -10.66 21.74
N PHE A 183 10.58 -11.81 21.28
CA PHE A 183 9.20 -12.24 21.50
C PHE A 183 8.85 -12.36 22.98
N LEU A 184 9.77 -12.93 23.76
CA LEU A 184 9.63 -13.01 25.21
C LEU A 184 9.56 -11.62 25.85
N LYS A 185 10.45 -10.71 25.48
CA LYS A 185 10.47 -9.33 25.98
C LYS A 185 9.19 -8.56 25.66
N LEU A 186 8.68 -8.74 24.45
CA LEU A 186 7.46 -8.09 23.97
C LEU A 186 6.17 -8.82 24.39
N LYS A 187 6.27 -9.96 25.09
CA LYS A 187 5.17 -10.83 25.51
C LYS A 187 4.31 -11.31 24.32
N ILE A 188 4.96 -11.53 23.16
CA ILE A 188 4.31 -12.06 21.96
C ILE A 188 4.32 -13.59 22.05
N PRO A 189 3.16 -14.28 21.87
CA PRO A 189 3.13 -15.73 21.87
C PRO A 189 4.01 -16.34 20.76
N PRO A 190 4.78 -17.42 21.02
CA PRO A 190 5.62 -18.05 20.01
C PRO A 190 4.85 -18.59 18.80
N THR A 191 3.55 -18.85 19.00
CA THR A 191 2.63 -19.34 17.96
C THR A 191 2.03 -18.24 17.13
N ALA A 192 2.21 -16.98 17.50
CA ALA A 192 1.61 -15.81 16.82
C ALA A 192 1.98 -15.77 15.34
N ARG A 193 1.01 -15.40 14.51
CA ARG A 193 1.18 -15.10 13.09
C ARG A 193 1.18 -13.59 12.89
N ALA A 194 1.77 -13.14 11.78
CA ALA A 194 1.92 -11.71 11.51
C ALA A 194 0.58 -10.94 11.48
N HIS A 195 -0.51 -11.55 11.02
CA HIS A 195 -1.84 -10.93 10.93
C HIS A 195 -2.62 -10.89 12.25
N GLU A 196 -2.13 -11.58 13.28
CA GLU A 196 -2.75 -11.65 14.61
C GLU A 196 -2.22 -10.58 15.57
N LEU A 197 -1.17 -9.87 15.18
CA LEU A 197 -0.53 -8.78 15.91
C LEU A 197 -0.93 -7.44 15.31
#